data_bc798a140d9d05ff5836b9c6c76a9dec
#
_entry.id   bc798a140d9d05ff5836b9c6c76a9dec
#
_cell.length_a   1.000
_cell.length_b   1.000
_cell.length_c   1.000
_cell.angle_alpha   90.00
_cell.angle_beta   90.00
_cell.angle_gamma   90.00
#
_symmetry.space_group_name_H-M   'P 1'
#
loop_
_entity.id
_entity.type
_entity.pdbx_description
1 polymer ?
#
loop_
_entity_poly.entity_id
_entity_poly.type
_entity_poly.pdbx_seq_one_letter_code
_entity_poly.pdbx_strand_id
1 'polypeptide(L)'
;MVSYYKTVNNRISKIDNYEPGCWINCVEPEENEINEIIEKFNIEPEFLKASLDKEESSHIDHEGGTTLIIIDTPIVEKHDGHLAYSTMPLSIMITPQNVITI
;
A
#
# COMPACT_ATOMS: atom_id res chain seq x y z
N MET A 1 2.28 -8.36 -6.44
CA MET A 1 1.03 -8.35 -7.20
C MET A 1 0.27 -7.06 -6.96
N VAL A 2 -0.14 -6.39 -8.01
CA VAL A 2 -0.87 -5.13 -7.94
C VAL A 2 -2.31 -5.37 -8.39
N SER A 3 -3.25 -4.93 -7.57
CA SER A 3 -4.69 -5.07 -7.85
C SER A 3 -5.36 -3.71 -7.74
N TYR A 4 -6.40 -3.49 -8.54
CA TYR A 4 -7.13 -2.24 -8.61
C TYR A 4 -8.58 -2.46 -8.17
N TYR A 5 -9.08 -1.54 -7.36
CA TYR A 5 -10.45 -1.60 -6.84
C TYR A 5 -11.14 -0.25 -7.02
N LYS A 6 -12.41 -0.27 -7.34
CA LYS A 6 -13.21 0.93 -7.51
C LYS A 6 -14.60 0.72 -6.94
N THR A 7 -15.20 1.77 -6.43
CA THR A 7 -16.61 1.72 -6.00
C THR A 7 -17.51 1.83 -7.22
N VAL A 8 -18.31 0.81 -7.43
CA VAL A 8 -19.30 0.75 -8.51
C VAL A 8 -20.64 0.38 -7.89
N ASN A 9 -21.66 1.21 -8.09
CA ASN A 9 -23.00 0.99 -7.53
C ASN A 9 -22.97 0.76 -6.00
N ASN A 10 -22.24 1.60 -5.28
CA ASN A 10 -22.06 1.54 -3.82
C ASN A 10 -21.36 0.27 -3.29
N ARG A 11 -20.64 -0.44 -4.17
CA ARG A 11 -19.86 -1.62 -3.78
C ARG A 11 -18.43 -1.49 -4.30
N ILE A 12 -17.47 -1.95 -3.48
CA ILE A 12 -16.09 -2.05 -3.92
C ILE A 12 -15.99 -3.24 -4.85
N SER A 13 -15.48 -3.00 -6.06
CA SER A 13 -15.31 -4.03 -7.08
C SER A 13 -13.89 -4.01 -7.62
N LYS A 14 -13.35 -5.19 -7.85
CA LYS A 14 -12.05 -5.33 -8.50
C LYS A 14 -12.19 -4.99 -9.98
N ILE A 15 -11.26 -4.19 -10.49
CA ILE A 15 -11.21 -3.82 -11.91
C ILE A 15 -9.90 -4.32 -12.52
N ASP A 16 -9.89 -4.52 -13.83
CA ASP A 16 -8.75 -5.15 -14.51
C ASP A 16 -7.59 -4.17 -14.74
N ASN A 17 -7.90 -2.90 -14.94
CA ASN A 17 -6.91 -1.88 -15.26
C ASN A 17 -7.07 -0.65 -14.38
N TYR A 18 -5.98 0.12 -14.27
CA TYR A 18 -6.00 1.38 -13.56
C TYR A 18 -7.06 2.35 -14.10
N GLU A 19 -7.77 2.99 -13.18
CA GLU A 19 -8.66 4.11 -13.46
C GLU A 19 -8.43 5.19 -12.41
N PRO A 20 -8.53 6.49 -12.76
CA PRO A 20 -8.43 7.57 -11.78
C PRO A 20 -9.44 7.40 -10.65
N GLY A 21 -8.99 7.62 -9.42
CA GLY A 21 -9.83 7.47 -8.23
C GLY A 21 -9.92 6.05 -7.68
N CYS A 22 -9.26 5.07 -8.31
CA CYS A 22 -9.28 3.70 -7.79
C CYS A 22 -8.35 3.53 -6.58
N TRP A 23 -8.59 2.46 -5.84
CA TRP A 23 -7.67 1.99 -4.80
C TRP A 23 -6.70 1.00 -5.45
N ILE A 24 -5.41 1.22 -5.24
CA ILE A 24 -4.35 0.35 -5.74
C ILE A 24 -3.77 -0.41 -4.55
N ASN A 25 -3.93 -1.73 -4.57
CA ASN A 25 -3.43 -2.59 -3.49
C ASN A 25 -2.24 -3.40 -3.99
N CYS A 26 -1.10 -3.22 -3.33
CA CYS A 26 0.14 -3.93 -3.66
C CYS A 26 0.45 -4.96 -2.59
N VAL A 27 0.56 -6.20 -3.01
CA VAL A 27 0.95 -7.31 -2.13
C VAL A 27 2.25 -7.90 -2.67
N GLU A 28 3.30 -7.81 -1.88
CA GLU A 28 4.64 -8.27 -2.27
C GLU A 28 5.00 -7.82 -3.70
N PRO A 29 5.04 -6.50 -3.95
CA PRO A 29 5.25 -6.01 -5.31
C PRO A 29 6.65 -6.33 -5.83
N GLU A 30 6.73 -6.61 -7.12
CA GLU A 30 8.02 -6.80 -7.80
C GLU A 30 8.65 -5.44 -8.10
N GLU A 31 9.95 -5.46 -8.37
CA GLU A 31 10.71 -4.22 -8.62
C GLU A 31 10.15 -3.41 -9.79
N ASN A 32 9.75 -4.06 -10.87
CA ASN A 32 9.15 -3.38 -12.01
C ASN A 32 7.79 -2.75 -11.65
N GLU A 33 7.01 -3.39 -10.80
CA GLU A 33 5.74 -2.86 -10.32
C GLU A 33 5.95 -1.61 -9.46
N ILE A 34 6.96 -1.64 -8.59
CA ILE A 34 7.34 -0.50 -7.76
C ILE A 34 7.76 0.69 -8.64
N ASN A 35 8.60 0.44 -9.63
CA ASN A 35 9.08 1.47 -10.54
C ASN A 35 7.94 2.11 -11.34
N GLU A 36 6.98 1.32 -11.79
CA GLU A 36 5.80 1.82 -12.48
C GLU A 36 4.96 2.75 -11.59
N ILE A 37 4.80 2.39 -10.33
CA ILE A 37 4.04 3.21 -9.36
C ILE A 37 4.75 4.54 -9.13
N ILE A 38 6.05 4.51 -8.90
CA ILE A 38 6.86 5.72 -8.71
C ILE A 38 6.71 6.66 -9.90
N GLU A 39 6.87 6.13 -11.09
CA GLU A 39 6.84 6.91 -12.32
C GLU A 39 5.44 7.45 -12.64
N LYS A 40 4.44 6.59 -12.52
CA LYS A 40 3.06 6.93 -12.88
C LYS A 40 2.44 7.97 -11.95
N PHE A 41 2.71 7.89 -10.65
CA PHE A 41 2.11 8.79 -9.66
C PHE A 41 3.08 9.83 -9.11
N ASN A 42 4.28 9.88 -9.66
CA ASN A 42 5.32 10.83 -9.25
C ASN A 42 5.55 10.79 -7.72
N ILE A 43 5.69 9.59 -7.18
CA ILE A 43 5.88 9.36 -5.76
C ILE A 43 7.36 9.42 -5.44
N GLU A 44 7.70 10.04 -4.31
CA GLU A 44 9.07 10.05 -3.82
C GLU A 44 9.54 8.61 -3.58
N PRO A 45 10.69 8.20 -4.15
CA PRO A 45 11.21 6.84 -3.96
C PRO A 45 11.37 6.45 -2.49
N GLU A 46 11.66 7.42 -1.62
CA GLU A 46 11.80 7.19 -0.18
C GLU A 46 10.49 6.68 0.44
N PHE A 47 9.33 7.10 -0.09
CA PHE A 47 8.04 6.64 0.40
C PHE A 47 7.82 5.16 0.08
N LEU A 48 8.21 4.72 -1.10
CA LEU A 48 8.14 3.30 -1.47
C LEU A 48 9.12 2.47 -0.65
N LYS A 49 10.30 3.00 -0.42
CA LYS A 49 11.32 2.33 0.38
C LYS A 49 10.86 2.13 1.81
N ALA A 50 10.27 3.16 2.42
CA ALA A 50 9.69 3.06 3.75
C ALA A 50 8.52 2.06 3.79
N SER A 51 7.69 2.06 2.76
CA SER A 51 6.53 1.16 2.65
C SER A 51 6.93 -0.31 2.58
N LEU A 52 8.12 -0.61 2.08
CA LEU A 52 8.62 -1.98 1.92
C LEU A 52 9.49 -2.43 3.09
N ASP A 53 9.81 -1.54 4.02
CA ASP A 53 10.61 -1.85 5.18
C ASP A 53 9.74 -2.44 6.29
N LYS A 54 9.95 -3.72 6.58
CA LYS A 54 9.17 -4.45 7.59
C LYS A 54 9.39 -3.94 9.02
N GLU A 55 10.43 -3.16 9.23
CA GLU A 55 10.78 -2.59 10.53
C GLU A 55 10.46 -1.10 10.65
N GLU A 56 9.77 -0.55 9.65
CA GLU A 56 9.43 0.87 9.65
C GLU A 56 8.49 1.22 10.80
N SER A 57 8.75 2.34 11.44
CA SER A 57 7.91 2.83 12.54
C SER A 57 6.66 3.54 12.03
N SER A 58 5.58 3.44 12.81
CA SER A 58 4.34 4.15 12.50
C SER A 58 4.58 5.66 12.48
N HIS A 59 4.21 6.31 11.40
CA HIS A 59 4.36 7.75 11.24
C HIS A 59 3.54 8.27 10.07
N ILE A 60 3.47 9.58 9.96
CA ILE A 60 2.82 10.28 8.84
C ILE A 60 3.85 11.23 8.24
N ASP A 61 3.95 11.23 6.91
CA ASP A 61 4.83 12.14 6.17
C ASP A 61 4.06 12.70 4.97
N HIS A 62 4.47 13.87 4.50
CA HIS A 62 3.82 14.52 3.37
C HIS A 62 4.86 15.21 2.49
N GLU A 63 4.86 14.89 1.20
CA GLU A 63 5.79 15.49 0.24
C GLU A 63 5.22 15.38 -1.18
N GLY A 64 5.38 16.44 -1.95
CA GLY A 64 5.00 16.44 -3.38
C GLY A 64 3.53 16.15 -3.65
N GLY A 65 2.62 16.51 -2.73
CA GLY A 65 1.19 16.24 -2.90
C GLY A 65 0.76 14.86 -2.44
N THR A 66 1.70 14.02 -1.99
CA THR A 66 1.41 12.67 -1.49
C THR A 66 1.56 12.63 0.01
N THR A 67 0.60 12.03 0.68
CA THR A 67 0.67 11.77 2.13
C THR A 67 0.93 10.29 2.33
N LEU A 68 1.98 9.98 3.08
CA LEU A 68 2.32 8.62 3.49
C LEU A 68 1.89 8.41 4.93
N ILE A 69 1.13 7.35 5.16
CA ILE A 69 0.73 6.92 6.51
C ILE A 69 1.20 5.50 6.70
N ILE A 70 2.00 5.25 7.72
CA ILE A 70 2.41 3.90 8.08
C ILE A 70 1.83 3.58 9.45
N ILE A 71 1.09 2.49 9.53
CA ILE A 71 0.48 1.99 10.76
C ILE A 71 0.91 0.55 11.00
N ASP A 72 0.91 0.14 12.26
CA ASP A 72 1.15 -1.25 12.61
C ASP A 72 -0.15 -2.03 12.54
N THR A 73 -0.12 -3.16 11.84
CA THR A 73 -1.25 -4.07 11.77
C THR A 73 -0.92 -5.37 12.47
N PRO A 74 -1.86 -5.97 13.20
CA PRO A 74 -1.61 -7.24 13.87
C PRO A 74 -1.57 -8.38 12.87
N ILE A 75 -0.62 -9.29 13.08
CA ILE A 75 -0.51 -10.54 12.35
C ILE A 75 -0.65 -11.68 13.34
N VAL A 76 -1.45 -12.67 12.98
CA VAL A 76 -1.59 -13.89 13.75
C VAL A 76 -1.04 -15.05 12.92
N GLU A 77 -0.01 -15.70 13.43
CA GLU A 77 0.59 -16.86 12.81
C GLU A 77 0.38 -18.09 13.68
N LYS A 78 0.13 -19.24 13.04
CA LYS A 78 -0.04 -20.50 13.74
C LYS A 78 1.21 -21.36 13.55
N HIS A 79 1.92 -21.60 14.65
CA HIS A 79 3.11 -22.45 14.67
C HIS A 79 2.90 -23.60 15.66
N ASP A 80 3.01 -24.85 15.19
CA ASP A 80 2.93 -26.06 16.02
C ASP A 80 1.75 -26.08 17.01
N GLY A 81 0.57 -25.61 16.56
CA GLY A 81 -0.62 -25.56 17.39
C GLY A 81 -0.71 -24.36 18.32
N HIS A 82 0.30 -23.47 18.30
CA HIS A 82 0.32 -22.25 19.07
C HIS A 82 0.04 -21.04 18.18
N LEU A 83 -0.65 -20.04 18.73
CA LEU A 83 -0.86 -18.77 18.06
C LEU A 83 0.26 -17.81 18.46
N ALA A 84 0.95 -17.26 17.47
CA ALA A 84 1.95 -16.20 17.66
C ALA A 84 1.38 -14.89 17.13
N TYR A 85 1.58 -13.82 17.88
CA TYR A 85 1.11 -12.49 17.51
C TYR A 85 2.30 -11.59 17.22
N SER A 86 2.25 -10.89 16.11
CA SER A 86 3.26 -9.91 15.76
C SER A 86 2.58 -8.73 15.05
N THR A 87 3.35 -7.71 14.72
CA THR A 87 2.86 -6.58 13.94
C THR A 87 3.65 -6.46 12.65
N MET A 88 3.00 -5.89 11.63
CA MET A 88 3.60 -5.62 10.35
C MET A 88 3.16 -4.22 9.92
N PRO A 89 4.06 -3.40 9.35
CA PRO A 89 3.67 -2.11 8.83
C PRO A 89 2.71 -2.26 7.66
N LEU A 90 1.68 -1.42 7.65
CA LEU A 90 0.82 -1.22 6.49
C LEU A 90 1.02 0.21 6.02
N SER A 91 1.39 0.37 4.79
CA SER A 91 1.57 1.69 4.17
C SER A 91 0.32 2.09 3.42
N ILE A 92 -0.11 3.32 3.66
CA ILE A 92 -1.23 3.95 2.95
C ILE A 92 -0.70 5.25 2.36
N MET A 93 -0.68 5.35 1.05
CA MET A 93 -0.30 6.58 0.36
C MET A 93 -1.52 7.21 -0.27
N ILE A 94 -1.75 8.48 0.04
CA ILE A 94 -2.85 9.25 -0.51
C ILE A 94 -2.27 10.25 -1.50
N THR A 95 -2.55 10.04 -2.78
CA THR A 95 -2.15 10.95 -3.84
C THR A 95 -3.34 11.81 -4.27
N PRO A 96 -3.15 12.87 -5.09
CA PRO A 96 -4.29 13.64 -5.60
C PRO A 96 -5.31 12.82 -6.38
N GLN A 97 -4.94 11.65 -6.87
CA GLN A 97 -5.77 10.83 -7.77
C GLN A 97 -6.17 9.49 -7.19
N ASN A 98 -5.46 8.99 -6.18
CA ASN A 98 -5.60 7.58 -5.75
C ASN A 98 -5.24 7.37 -4.29
N VAL A 99 -5.61 6.20 -3.80
CA VAL A 99 -5.07 5.64 -2.57
C VAL A 99 -4.29 4.38 -2.94
N ILE A 100 -3.07 4.27 -2.43
CA ILE A 100 -2.19 3.13 -2.69
C ILE A 100 -1.85 2.49 -1.34
N THR A 101 -2.10 1.20 -1.23
CA THR A 101 -1.72 0.44 -0.03
C THR A 101 -0.67 -0.61 -0.38
N ILE A 102 0.29 -0.80 0.52
CA ILE A 102 1.36 -1.79 0.36
C ILE A 102 1.54 -2.60 1.63
#